data_39c4062b013d580874adb60135bf6cbe
#
_entry.id   39c4062b013d580874adb60135bf6cbe
#
_cell.length_a   1.000
_cell.length_b   1.000
_cell.length_c   1.000
_cell.angle_alpha   90.00
_cell.angle_beta   90.00
_cell.angle_gamma   90.00
#
_symmetry.space_group_name_H-M   'P 1'
#
loop_
_entity.id
_entity.type
_entity.pdbx_description
1 polymer ?
#
loop_
_entity_poly.entity_id
_entity_poly.type
_entity_poly.pdbx_seq_one_letter_code
_entity_poly.pdbx_strand_id
1 'polypeptide(L)'
;MNKKLIFLIVSFLYMVTATAQPLLIPYPQSIEMREGYFALTAKTGIINLNDKNNARLLKHYIEEDININLHEQRGDNNIFLITNRKLKESLGAEGYRMNISADSIVIEGAENAGVFYGIQTLRQLAAQNRLAIPCMEIFDKPEYEWRDFMLDEARHFKGKVVVKQLLEEMAYLKMNKFHWHLTDDQGWRIEIEKYPRLTQIGAY
;
A
#
# COMPACT_ATOMS: atom_id res chain seq x y z
N MET A 1 -47.62 3.85 27.93
CA MET A 1 -46.27 4.14 27.45
C MET A 1 -46.29 5.46 26.70
N ASN A 2 -45.51 6.42 27.11
CA ASN A 2 -45.63 7.83 26.71
C ASN A 2 -45.14 8.01 25.26
N LYS A 3 -46.01 8.57 24.35
CA LYS A 3 -45.66 8.74 22.91
C LYS A 3 -44.35 9.50 22.70
N LYS A 4 -43.99 10.41 23.61
CA LYS A 4 -42.70 11.11 23.62
C LYS A 4 -41.50 10.18 23.88
N LEU A 5 -41.68 9.14 24.73
CA LEU A 5 -40.64 8.17 25.04
C LEU A 5 -40.38 7.22 23.85
N ILE A 6 -41.44 6.83 23.14
CA ILE A 6 -41.32 6.01 21.92
C ILE A 6 -40.60 6.80 20.82
N PHE A 7 -40.88 8.09 20.66
CA PHE A 7 -40.19 8.94 19.68
C PHE A 7 -38.71 9.12 20.00
N LEU A 8 -38.34 9.21 21.28
CA LEU A 8 -36.96 9.30 21.73
C LEU A 8 -36.19 7.99 21.49
N ILE A 9 -36.82 6.84 21.72
CA ILE A 9 -36.24 5.51 21.48
C ILE A 9 -36.05 5.27 19.97
N VAL A 10 -37.02 5.65 19.15
CA VAL A 10 -36.93 5.54 17.69
C VAL A 10 -35.86 6.49 17.13
N SER A 11 -35.73 7.74 17.65
CA SER A 11 -34.63 8.65 17.29
C SER A 11 -33.25 8.12 17.69
N PHE A 12 -33.16 7.38 18.80
CA PHE A 12 -31.86 6.77 19.23
C PHE A 12 -31.49 5.55 18.40
N LEU A 13 -32.46 4.82 17.84
CA LEU A 13 -32.21 3.71 16.91
C LEU A 13 -31.74 4.18 15.52
N TYR A 14 -31.96 5.42 15.15
CA TYR A 14 -31.44 6.07 13.96
C TYR A 14 -30.09 6.77 14.17
N MET A 15 -29.39 6.53 15.30
CA MET A 15 -27.96 6.80 15.36
C MET A 15 -27.26 5.86 14.38
N VAL A 16 -27.24 6.31 13.16
CA VAL A 16 -26.45 5.80 12.05
C VAL A 16 -25.08 5.43 12.62
N THR A 17 -24.73 4.19 12.53
CA THR A 17 -23.35 3.76 12.67
C THR A 17 -22.58 4.43 11.54
N ALA A 18 -22.09 5.64 11.79
CA ALA A 18 -21.14 6.28 10.91
C ALA A 18 -19.89 5.40 10.94
N THR A 19 -19.80 4.51 9.99
CA THR A 19 -18.56 3.76 9.77
C THR A 19 -17.51 4.79 9.43
N ALA A 20 -16.55 4.98 10.34
CA ALA A 20 -15.44 5.89 10.10
C ALA A 20 -14.73 5.44 8.82
N GLN A 21 -14.56 6.38 7.90
CA GLN A 21 -13.79 6.10 6.69
C GLN A 21 -12.33 5.82 7.07
N PRO A 22 -11.67 4.87 6.39
CA PRO A 22 -10.28 4.57 6.67
C PRO A 22 -9.37 5.76 6.34
N LEU A 23 -8.35 5.97 7.18
CA LEU A 23 -7.34 7.00 6.98
C LEU A 23 -6.27 6.46 6.01
N LEU A 24 -6.41 6.75 4.73
CA LEU A 24 -5.48 6.32 3.68
C LEU A 24 -4.71 7.50 3.08
N ILE A 25 -3.42 7.33 2.84
CA ILE A 25 -2.54 8.35 2.25
C ILE A 25 -1.71 7.71 1.13
N PRO A 26 -1.83 8.19 -0.13
CA PRO A 26 -2.85 9.11 -0.62
C PRO A 26 -4.26 8.50 -0.52
N TYR A 27 -5.28 9.36 -0.42
CA TYR A 27 -6.66 8.90 -0.36
C TYR A 27 -7.09 8.37 -1.74
N PRO A 28 -7.70 7.18 -1.84
CA PRO A 28 -8.15 6.60 -3.12
C PRO A 28 -9.22 7.45 -3.80
N GLN A 29 -9.37 7.30 -5.11
CA GLN A 29 -10.40 8.02 -5.88
C GLN A 29 -11.82 7.70 -5.39
N SER A 30 -12.09 6.45 -4.99
CA SER A 30 -13.36 6.09 -4.36
C SER A 30 -13.21 4.97 -3.35
N ILE A 31 -14.01 5.05 -2.27
CA ILE A 31 -14.18 4.00 -1.28
C ILE A 31 -15.69 3.85 -1.04
N GLU A 32 -16.19 2.65 -1.20
CA GLU A 32 -17.56 2.26 -0.88
C GLU A 32 -17.53 1.27 0.30
N MET A 33 -17.97 1.72 1.47
CA MET A 33 -18.02 0.87 2.66
C MET A 33 -19.13 -0.17 2.54
N ARG A 34 -18.88 -1.38 3.03
CA ARG A 34 -19.82 -2.50 3.07
C ARG A 34 -19.94 -3.06 4.48
N GLU A 35 -21.00 -3.79 4.75
CA GLU A 35 -21.16 -4.46 6.04
C GLU A 35 -20.20 -5.64 6.19
N GLY A 36 -19.69 -5.82 7.43
CA GLY A 36 -18.82 -6.93 7.78
C GLY A 36 -17.34 -6.59 7.81
N TYR A 37 -16.54 -7.61 8.09
CA TYR A 37 -15.08 -7.50 8.25
C TYR A 37 -14.40 -8.74 7.69
N PHE A 38 -13.25 -8.55 7.07
CA PHE A 38 -12.32 -9.62 6.72
C PHE A 38 -11.42 -9.92 7.92
N ALA A 39 -11.39 -11.18 8.37
CA ALA A 39 -10.52 -11.62 9.46
C ALA A 39 -9.12 -11.93 8.90
N LEU A 40 -8.15 -11.04 9.15
CA LEU A 40 -6.75 -11.26 8.79
C LEU A 40 -6.05 -12.06 9.89
N THR A 41 -5.64 -13.29 9.59
CA THR A 41 -5.03 -14.20 10.55
C THR A 41 -3.85 -14.95 9.96
N ALA A 42 -3.09 -15.68 10.78
CA ALA A 42 -2.03 -16.56 10.29
C ALA A 42 -2.53 -17.71 9.39
N LYS A 43 -3.84 -17.96 9.33
CA LYS A 43 -4.46 -18.93 8.43
C LYS A 43 -4.94 -18.31 7.11
N THR A 44 -4.77 -17.00 6.92
CA THR A 44 -5.09 -16.32 5.68
C THR A 44 -4.07 -16.70 4.61
N GLY A 45 -4.58 -17.16 3.46
CA GLY A 45 -3.76 -17.54 2.32
C GLY A 45 -3.55 -16.40 1.33
N ILE A 46 -2.42 -16.39 0.63
CA ILE A 46 -2.16 -15.53 -0.52
C ILE A 46 -2.25 -16.38 -1.78
N ILE A 47 -3.16 -16.01 -2.68
CA ILE A 47 -3.33 -16.65 -3.99
C ILE A 47 -2.88 -15.65 -5.04
N ASN A 48 -1.73 -15.92 -5.62
CA ASN A 48 -1.17 -15.10 -6.67
C ASN A 48 -1.29 -15.83 -8.02
N LEU A 49 -1.95 -15.20 -8.95
CA LEU A 49 -2.18 -15.83 -10.25
C LEU A 49 -1.08 -15.51 -11.28
N ASN A 50 -0.36 -14.38 -11.14
CA ASN A 50 0.48 -13.89 -12.22
C ASN A 50 1.85 -13.31 -11.80
N ASP A 51 2.11 -13.01 -10.52
CA ASP A 51 3.37 -12.36 -10.10
C ASP A 51 3.81 -12.76 -8.68
N LYS A 52 4.80 -13.65 -8.61
CA LYS A 52 5.37 -14.12 -7.33
C LYS A 52 6.02 -13.01 -6.49
N ASN A 53 6.46 -11.91 -7.09
CA ASN A 53 7.09 -10.82 -6.35
C ASN A 53 6.08 -10.08 -5.48
N ASN A 54 4.90 -9.77 -6.00
CA ASN A 54 3.85 -9.09 -5.24
C ASN A 54 3.35 -9.96 -4.07
N ALA A 55 3.24 -11.28 -4.23
CA ALA A 55 2.88 -12.17 -3.11
C ALA A 55 3.93 -12.14 -1.99
N ARG A 56 5.20 -12.21 -2.35
CA ARG A 56 6.32 -12.16 -1.40
C ARG A 56 6.38 -10.81 -0.67
N LEU A 57 6.17 -9.70 -1.39
CA LEU A 57 6.10 -8.36 -0.81
C LEU A 57 4.94 -8.22 0.16
N LEU A 58 3.73 -8.66 -0.21
CA LEU A 58 2.58 -8.64 0.69
C LEU A 58 2.84 -9.43 1.97
N LYS A 59 3.37 -10.64 1.85
CA LYS A 59 3.74 -11.46 3.01
C LYS A 59 4.71 -10.73 3.92
N HIS A 60 5.80 -10.21 3.36
CA HIS A 60 6.82 -9.47 4.10
C HIS A 60 6.23 -8.27 4.84
N TYR A 61 5.44 -7.44 4.16
CA TYR A 61 4.84 -6.24 4.75
C TYR A 61 3.87 -6.55 5.89
N ILE A 62 3.02 -7.56 5.73
CA ILE A 62 2.07 -7.95 6.80
C ILE A 62 2.80 -8.54 8.00
N GLU A 63 3.88 -9.29 7.77
CA GLU A 63 4.73 -9.81 8.85
C GLU A 63 5.42 -8.68 9.61
N GLU A 64 6.05 -7.72 8.91
CA GLU A 64 6.75 -6.58 9.53
C GLU A 64 5.78 -5.61 10.23
N ASP A 65 4.67 -5.25 9.58
CA ASP A 65 3.78 -4.19 10.07
C ASP A 65 2.90 -4.65 11.25
N ILE A 66 2.44 -5.91 11.25
CA ILE A 66 1.46 -6.40 12.25
C ILE A 66 1.79 -7.77 12.84
N ASN A 67 2.95 -8.34 12.51
CA ASN A 67 3.45 -9.62 13.04
C ASN A 67 2.52 -10.82 12.76
N ILE A 68 1.97 -10.88 11.53
CA ILE A 68 1.19 -12.02 11.05
C ILE A 68 1.92 -12.67 9.88
N ASN A 69 2.22 -13.96 9.98
CA ASN A 69 2.89 -14.70 8.92
C ASN A 69 1.84 -15.36 8.00
N LEU A 70 1.64 -14.79 6.81
CA LEU A 70 0.74 -15.30 5.79
C LEU A 70 1.36 -16.46 5.00
N HIS A 71 0.53 -17.31 4.41
CA HIS A 71 0.97 -18.45 3.61
C HIS A 71 0.67 -18.23 2.12
N GLU A 72 1.66 -18.56 1.25
CA GLU A 72 1.49 -18.50 -0.22
C GLU A 72 0.76 -19.77 -0.74
N GLN A 73 -0.34 -20.12 -0.09
CA GLN A 73 -1.23 -21.22 -0.46
C GLN A 73 -2.66 -20.93 0.05
N ARG A 74 -3.63 -21.72 -0.37
CA ARG A 74 -5.02 -21.52 0.07
C ARG A 74 -5.15 -21.72 1.58
N GLY A 75 -5.78 -20.74 2.23
CA GLY A 75 -6.09 -20.73 3.66
C GLY A 75 -7.60 -20.79 3.95
N ASP A 76 -7.98 -20.51 5.21
CA ASP A 76 -9.38 -20.44 5.64
C ASP A 76 -10.12 -19.30 4.91
N ASN A 77 -9.47 -18.17 4.72
CA ASN A 77 -9.83 -17.06 3.83
C ASN A 77 -8.62 -16.66 2.97
N ASN A 78 -8.82 -15.86 1.92
CA ASN A 78 -7.74 -15.67 0.96
C ASN A 78 -7.63 -14.24 0.46
N ILE A 79 -6.39 -13.82 0.17
CA ILE A 79 -6.06 -12.59 -0.54
C ILE A 79 -5.62 -12.97 -1.96
N PHE A 80 -6.37 -12.52 -2.95
CA PHE A 80 -6.10 -12.77 -4.37
C PHE A 80 -5.37 -11.56 -4.97
N LEU A 81 -4.23 -11.83 -5.61
CA LEU A 81 -3.46 -10.83 -6.36
C LEU A 81 -3.57 -11.15 -7.85
N ILE A 82 -4.14 -10.24 -8.62
CA ILE A 82 -4.52 -10.49 -10.02
C ILE A 82 -4.00 -9.37 -10.92
N THR A 83 -3.17 -9.71 -11.90
CA THR A 83 -2.86 -8.80 -13.00
C THR A 83 -3.80 -9.08 -14.17
N ASN A 84 -4.62 -8.10 -14.54
CA ASN A 84 -5.63 -8.20 -15.59
C ASN A 84 -5.49 -7.06 -16.61
N ARG A 85 -4.76 -7.32 -17.70
CA ARG A 85 -4.48 -6.33 -18.74
C ARG A 85 -5.72 -5.72 -19.42
N LYS A 86 -6.87 -6.38 -19.34
CA LYS A 86 -8.15 -5.85 -19.86
C LYS A 86 -8.60 -4.58 -19.13
N LEU A 87 -8.09 -4.35 -17.92
CA LEU A 87 -8.41 -3.17 -17.11
C LEU A 87 -7.54 -1.95 -17.44
N LYS A 88 -6.62 -2.05 -18.42
CA LYS A 88 -5.65 -0.99 -18.71
C LYS A 88 -6.30 0.34 -19.13
N GLU A 89 -7.40 0.29 -19.84
CA GLU A 89 -8.13 1.49 -20.27
C GLU A 89 -8.74 2.25 -19.08
N SER A 90 -9.27 1.54 -18.09
CA SER A 90 -9.92 2.15 -16.91
C SER A 90 -8.93 2.51 -15.80
N LEU A 91 -7.91 1.67 -15.56
CA LEU A 91 -6.99 1.77 -14.43
C LEU A 91 -5.65 2.42 -14.81
N GLY A 92 -5.29 2.44 -16.10
CA GLY A 92 -3.90 2.76 -16.49
C GLY A 92 -2.93 1.66 -16.04
N ALA A 93 -1.63 1.97 -16.03
CA ALA A 93 -0.60 1.00 -15.62
C ALA A 93 -0.50 0.82 -14.09
N GLU A 94 -0.81 1.86 -13.34
CA GLU A 94 -0.58 1.92 -11.89
C GLU A 94 -1.86 1.89 -11.04
N GLY A 95 -3.03 1.96 -11.68
CA GLY A 95 -4.31 1.88 -10.97
C GLY A 95 -4.67 0.45 -10.57
N TYR A 96 -5.53 0.35 -9.57
CA TYR A 96 -6.04 -0.91 -9.05
C TYR A 96 -7.50 -0.77 -8.59
N ARG A 97 -8.16 -1.90 -8.49
CA ARG A 97 -9.40 -2.06 -7.72
C ARG A 97 -9.18 -3.10 -6.64
N MET A 98 -9.81 -2.88 -5.49
CA MET A 98 -9.76 -3.80 -4.36
C MET A 98 -11.18 -4.06 -3.87
N ASN A 99 -11.52 -5.33 -3.70
CA ASN A 99 -12.77 -5.76 -3.09
C ASN A 99 -12.44 -6.53 -1.81
N ILE A 100 -12.96 -6.05 -0.68
CA ILE A 100 -12.82 -6.68 0.62
C ILE A 100 -14.20 -7.20 1.06
N SER A 101 -14.33 -8.52 1.16
CA SER A 101 -15.48 -9.22 1.70
C SER A 101 -15.08 -10.01 2.97
N ALA A 102 -16.04 -10.61 3.65
CA ALA A 102 -15.75 -11.43 4.83
C ALA A 102 -14.85 -12.65 4.50
N ASP A 103 -14.96 -13.18 3.28
CA ASP A 103 -14.28 -14.42 2.88
C ASP A 103 -13.00 -14.18 2.07
N SER A 104 -12.86 -13.00 1.46
CA SER A 104 -11.74 -12.73 0.58
C SER A 104 -11.42 -11.25 0.41
N ILE A 105 -10.14 -10.98 0.11
CA ILE A 105 -9.67 -9.72 -0.45
C ILE A 105 -9.19 -10.00 -1.87
N VAL A 106 -9.69 -9.22 -2.84
CA VAL A 106 -9.26 -9.31 -4.24
C VAL A 106 -8.63 -7.99 -4.63
N ILE A 107 -7.35 -8.02 -5.01
CA ILE A 107 -6.61 -6.86 -5.54
C ILE A 107 -6.34 -7.11 -7.01
N GLU A 108 -6.92 -6.29 -7.88
CA GLU A 108 -6.70 -6.35 -9.32
C GLU A 108 -6.07 -5.06 -9.84
N GLY A 109 -4.95 -5.20 -10.54
CA GLY A 109 -4.31 -4.13 -11.30
C GLY A 109 -4.24 -4.48 -12.78
N ALA A 110 -4.15 -3.49 -13.66
CA ALA A 110 -3.89 -3.74 -15.08
C ALA A 110 -2.47 -4.29 -15.32
N GLU A 111 -1.54 -3.84 -14.50
CA GLU A 111 -0.14 -4.26 -14.49
C GLU A 111 0.31 -4.55 -13.04
N ASN A 112 1.50 -5.12 -12.88
CA ASN A 112 2.04 -5.47 -11.55
C ASN A 112 2.18 -4.27 -10.62
N ALA A 113 2.46 -3.08 -11.19
CA ALA A 113 2.53 -1.83 -10.42
C ALA A 113 1.19 -1.48 -9.76
N GLY A 114 0.06 -1.65 -10.47
CA GLY A 114 -1.27 -1.44 -9.89
C GLY A 114 -1.54 -2.40 -8.72
N VAL A 115 -1.22 -3.69 -8.86
CA VAL A 115 -1.33 -4.67 -7.78
C VAL A 115 -0.45 -4.26 -6.59
N PHE A 116 0.78 -3.81 -6.84
CA PHE A 116 1.70 -3.31 -5.81
C PHE A 116 1.10 -2.13 -5.02
N TYR A 117 0.48 -1.15 -5.70
CA TYR A 117 -0.16 -0.02 -5.01
C TYR A 117 -1.42 -0.43 -4.25
N GLY A 118 -2.15 -1.42 -4.73
CA GLY A 118 -3.23 -2.05 -3.96
C GLY A 118 -2.72 -2.72 -2.68
N ILE A 119 -1.56 -3.38 -2.74
CA ILE A 119 -0.89 -3.94 -1.55
C ILE A 119 -0.53 -2.84 -0.55
N GLN A 120 -0.02 -1.68 -0.99
CA GLN A 120 0.29 -0.57 -0.07
C GLN A 120 -0.98 -0.04 0.63
N THR A 121 -2.11 0.00 -0.07
CA THR A 121 -3.39 0.34 0.55
C THR A 121 -3.82 -0.71 1.57
N LEU A 122 -3.68 -2.00 1.27
CA LEU A 122 -3.98 -3.07 2.21
C LEU A 122 -3.08 -3.01 3.46
N ARG A 123 -1.79 -2.67 3.32
CA ARG A 123 -0.87 -2.40 4.45
C ARG A 123 -1.45 -1.35 5.39
N GLN A 124 -1.86 -0.20 4.84
CA GLN A 124 -2.42 0.91 5.63
C GLN A 124 -3.72 0.49 6.33
N LEU A 125 -4.60 -0.25 5.66
CA LEU A 125 -5.81 -0.80 6.27
C LEU A 125 -5.49 -1.80 7.39
N ALA A 126 -4.53 -2.69 7.18
CA ALA A 126 -4.11 -3.68 8.17
C ALA A 126 -3.46 -3.02 9.40
N ALA A 127 -2.61 -2.00 9.21
CA ALA A 127 -2.00 -1.25 10.29
C ALA A 127 -3.03 -0.55 11.20
N GLN A 128 -4.13 -0.04 10.62
CA GLN A 128 -5.21 0.63 11.36
C GLN A 128 -6.15 -0.36 12.07
N ASN A 129 -6.49 -1.45 11.41
CA ASN A 129 -7.57 -2.35 11.83
C ASN A 129 -7.05 -3.70 12.32
N ARG A 130 -5.77 -3.98 12.17
CA ARG A 130 -5.10 -5.24 12.54
C ARG A 130 -5.84 -6.48 12.02
N LEU A 131 -6.60 -7.15 12.89
CA LEU A 131 -7.20 -8.46 12.60
C LEU A 131 -8.57 -8.40 11.92
N ALA A 132 -9.22 -7.23 11.87
CA ALA A 132 -10.60 -7.08 11.38
C ALA A 132 -10.70 -5.91 10.39
N ILE A 133 -10.33 -6.15 9.14
CA ILE A 133 -10.36 -5.14 8.09
C ILE A 133 -11.81 -4.96 7.61
N PRO A 134 -12.40 -3.74 7.64
CA PRO A 134 -13.78 -3.52 7.20
C PRO A 134 -13.99 -3.92 5.74
N CYS A 135 -15.15 -4.49 5.44
CA CYS A 135 -15.54 -4.79 4.06
C CYS A 135 -15.77 -3.49 3.28
N MET A 136 -15.19 -3.41 2.08
CA MET A 136 -15.31 -2.23 1.22
C MET A 136 -14.90 -2.53 -0.22
N GLU A 137 -15.31 -1.67 -1.12
CA GLU A 137 -14.72 -1.58 -2.46
C GLU A 137 -13.88 -0.31 -2.57
N ILE A 138 -12.71 -0.44 -3.18
CA ILE A 138 -11.79 0.66 -3.46
C ILE A 138 -11.48 0.65 -4.94
N PHE A 139 -11.58 1.83 -5.55
CA PHE A 139 -11.04 2.11 -6.87
C PHE A 139 -10.04 3.24 -6.75
N ASP A 140 -8.84 3.03 -7.28
CA ASP A 140 -7.78 4.01 -7.22
C ASP A 140 -6.89 3.96 -8.45
N LYS A 141 -6.49 5.12 -8.91
CA LYS A 141 -5.44 5.31 -9.91
C LYS A 141 -4.77 6.66 -9.66
N PRO A 142 -3.48 6.80 -9.96
CA PRO A 142 -2.79 8.05 -9.72
C PRO A 142 -3.35 9.17 -10.59
N GLU A 143 -3.50 10.35 -10.01
CA GLU A 143 -3.81 11.61 -10.73
C GLU A 143 -2.60 12.08 -11.54
N TYR A 144 -1.38 11.89 -11.00
CA TYR A 144 -0.13 12.30 -11.61
C TYR A 144 0.75 11.08 -11.91
N GLU A 145 1.27 11.02 -13.14
CA GLU A 145 2.20 9.97 -13.56
C GLU A 145 3.59 10.12 -12.94
N TRP A 146 3.97 11.34 -12.56
CA TRP A 146 5.26 11.64 -11.94
C TRP A 146 5.05 11.98 -10.45
N ARG A 147 5.53 11.11 -9.57
CA ARG A 147 5.45 11.28 -8.11
C ARG A 147 6.81 10.96 -7.53
N ASP A 148 7.66 11.99 -7.47
CA ASP A 148 9.06 11.80 -7.11
C ASP A 148 9.43 12.38 -5.74
N PHE A 149 10.55 11.88 -5.25
CA PHE A 149 11.28 12.44 -4.12
C PHE A 149 12.75 12.57 -4.51
N MET A 150 13.35 13.72 -4.24
CA MET A 150 14.77 13.94 -4.44
C MET A 150 15.52 13.94 -3.09
N LEU A 151 16.56 13.11 -3.00
CA LEU A 151 17.49 13.10 -1.87
C LEU A 151 18.85 13.62 -2.32
N ASP A 152 19.32 14.68 -1.66
CA ASP A 152 20.65 15.23 -1.87
C ASP A 152 21.66 14.53 -0.94
N GLU A 153 22.40 13.60 -1.49
CA GLU A 153 23.47 12.87 -0.85
C GLU A 153 24.86 13.47 -1.15
N ALA A 154 24.94 14.33 -2.18
CA ALA A 154 26.20 14.99 -2.51
C ALA A 154 26.61 15.98 -1.40
N ARG A 155 25.67 16.79 -0.90
CA ARG A 155 25.92 17.75 0.17
C ARG A 155 25.97 17.15 1.55
N HIS A 156 25.07 16.19 1.84
CA HIS A 156 25.01 15.50 3.14
C HIS A 156 24.76 14.02 2.97
N PHE A 157 25.82 13.24 2.95
CA PHE A 157 25.75 11.80 2.79
C PHE A 157 25.06 11.11 3.97
N LYS A 158 23.90 10.49 3.72
CA LYS A 158 23.09 9.76 4.72
C LYS A 158 23.39 8.26 4.74
N GLY A 159 23.82 7.73 3.60
CA GLY A 159 24.18 6.34 3.43
C GLY A 159 22.99 5.39 3.16
N LYS A 160 23.36 4.16 2.84
CA LYS A 160 22.44 3.14 2.32
C LYS A 160 21.24 2.84 3.24
N VAL A 161 21.41 2.91 4.57
CA VAL A 161 20.32 2.57 5.50
C VAL A 161 19.18 3.57 5.37
N VAL A 162 19.50 4.87 5.40
CA VAL A 162 18.50 5.93 5.27
C VAL A 162 17.83 5.90 3.91
N VAL A 163 18.60 5.66 2.84
CA VAL A 163 18.02 5.52 1.48
C VAL A 163 17.02 4.37 1.41
N LYS A 164 17.32 3.21 2.01
CA LYS A 164 16.39 2.08 2.04
C LYS A 164 15.11 2.41 2.81
N GLN A 165 15.22 3.05 3.96
CA GLN A 165 14.05 3.50 4.74
C GLN A 165 13.19 4.48 3.93
N LEU A 166 13.84 5.45 3.25
CA LEU A 166 13.13 6.39 2.38
C LEU A 166 12.39 5.68 1.24
N LEU A 167 13.01 4.69 0.60
CA LEU A 167 12.36 3.92 -0.48
C LEU A 167 11.14 3.13 0.03
N GLU A 168 11.18 2.61 1.27
CA GLU A 168 10.03 1.97 1.91
C GLU A 168 8.89 2.96 2.16
N GLU A 169 9.20 4.17 2.67
CA GLU A 169 8.21 5.23 2.85
C GLU A 169 7.62 5.71 1.50
N MET A 170 8.46 5.86 0.48
CA MET A 170 8.01 6.18 -0.86
C MET A 170 7.06 5.12 -1.41
N ALA A 171 7.37 3.83 -1.22
CA ALA A 171 6.50 2.72 -1.60
C ALA A 171 5.15 2.79 -0.87
N TYR A 172 5.17 2.99 0.45
CA TYR A 172 3.98 3.10 1.30
C TYR A 172 3.07 4.25 0.88
N LEU A 173 3.66 5.38 0.46
CA LEU A 173 2.98 6.58 -0.05
C LEU A 173 2.71 6.54 -1.57
N LYS A 174 2.95 5.41 -2.23
CA LYS A 174 2.73 5.19 -3.67
C LYS A 174 3.50 6.16 -4.58
N MET A 175 4.65 6.63 -4.15
CA MET A 175 5.58 7.39 -4.99
C MET A 175 6.31 6.44 -5.98
N ASN A 176 6.65 6.92 -7.18
CA ASN A 176 7.17 6.04 -8.24
C ASN A 176 8.49 6.48 -8.87
N LYS A 177 9.05 7.59 -8.43
CA LYS A 177 10.34 8.10 -8.91
C LYS A 177 11.22 8.49 -7.74
N PHE A 178 12.48 8.10 -7.79
CA PHE A 178 13.49 8.51 -6.82
C PHE A 178 14.63 9.21 -7.55
N HIS A 179 14.81 10.48 -7.26
CA HIS A 179 15.95 11.24 -7.76
C HIS A 179 17.06 11.21 -6.70
N TRP A 180 18.03 10.35 -6.90
CA TRP A 180 19.18 10.23 -6.02
C TRP A 180 20.31 11.15 -6.50
N HIS A 181 20.44 12.32 -5.87
CA HIS A 181 21.46 13.30 -6.22
C HIS A 181 22.79 12.96 -5.50
N LEU A 182 23.65 12.25 -6.20
CA LEU A 182 24.88 11.65 -5.66
C LEU A 182 26.15 12.46 -5.97
N THR A 183 26.09 13.42 -6.86
CA THR A 183 27.27 14.12 -7.36
C THR A 183 27.01 15.60 -7.53
N ASP A 184 27.83 16.42 -6.90
CA ASP A 184 27.83 17.89 -7.03
C ASP A 184 29.24 18.41 -6.71
N ASP A 185 29.46 19.74 -6.69
CA ASP A 185 30.73 20.37 -6.34
C ASP A 185 31.17 20.08 -4.90
N GLN A 186 30.22 19.85 -3.97
CA GLN A 186 30.50 19.53 -2.56
C GLN A 186 30.86 18.07 -2.32
N GLY A 187 30.57 17.16 -3.24
CA GLY A 187 30.89 15.76 -3.03
C GLY A 187 30.52 14.85 -4.20
N TRP A 188 31.37 13.87 -4.43
CA TRP A 188 31.19 12.85 -5.45
C TRP A 188 30.99 11.48 -4.79
N ARG A 189 29.77 10.90 -4.83
CA ARG A 189 29.39 9.66 -4.09
C ARG A 189 29.26 8.42 -4.97
N ILE A 190 29.42 8.57 -6.31
CA ILE A 190 29.36 7.44 -7.24
C ILE A 190 30.77 6.96 -7.54
N GLU A 191 31.07 5.70 -7.18
CA GLU A 191 32.33 5.07 -7.55
C GLU A 191 32.38 4.83 -9.07
N ILE A 192 33.48 5.25 -9.69
CA ILE A 192 33.80 4.97 -11.10
C ILE A 192 35.17 4.32 -11.11
N GLU A 193 35.21 3.00 -11.39
CA GLU A 193 36.44 2.20 -11.35
C GLU A 193 37.60 2.83 -12.17
N LYS A 194 37.27 3.40 -13.32
CA LYS A 194 38.25 4.09 -14.19
C LYS A 194 38.79 5.39 -13.60
N TYR A 195 38.07 6.01 -12.67
CA TYR A 195 38.41 7.30 -12.05
C TYR A 195 38.31 7.23 -10.52
N PRO A 196 39.10 6.36 -9.84
CA PRO A 196 38.94 6.09 -8.42
C PRO A 196 39.16 7.33 -7.52
N ARG A 197 39.93 8.31 -7.98
CA ARG A 197 40.16 9.57 -7.24
C ARG A 197 38.91 10.40 -7.03
N LEU A 198 37.87 10.23 -7.84
CA LEU A 198 36.59 10.92 -7.66
C LEU A 198 35.96 10.57 -6.31
N THR A 199 36.00 9.32 -5.89
CA THR A 199 35.49 8.91 -4.58
C THR A 199 36.57 8.95 -3.49
N GLN A 200 37.83 8.63 -3.78
CA GLN A 200 38.91 8.65 -2.80
C GLN A 200 39.21 10.06 -2.25
N ILE A 201 38.96 11.11 -3.02
CA ILE A 201 39.20 12.49 -2.64
C ILE A 201 37.89 13.26 -2.54
N GLY A 202 37.01 13.13 -3.53
CA GLY A 202 35.79 13.92 -3.64
C GLY A 202 34.60 13.40 -2.80
N ALA A 203 34.76 12.32 -2.08
CA ALA A 203 33.71 11.76 -1.22
C ALA A 203 33.82 12.16 0.26
N TYR A 204 34.72 13.09 0.65
CA TYR A 204 34.96 13.52 2.02
C TYR A 204 34.70 15.01 2.19
#